data_17f38e75630b856ff5a4f01178dd6e01
#
_entry.id   17f38e75630b856ff5a4f01178dd6e01
#
_cell.length_a   1.000
_cell.length_b   1.000
_cell.length_c   1.000
_cell.angle_alpha   90.00
_cell.angle_beta   90.00
_cell.angle_gamma   90.00
#
_symmetry.space_group_name_H-M   'P 1'
#
loop_
_entity.id
_entity.type
_entity.pdbx_description
1 polymer ?
#
loop_
_entity_poly.entity_id
_entity_poly.type
_entity_poly.pdbx_seq_one_letter_code
_entity_poly.pdbx_strand_id
1 'polypeptide(L)'
;MAILTLRRKAAIVAALLALAAFNAPAQAPPTEYQVKAVFLFNFSQFVDWPAAAFVDDRSPLVIGVLGDDPFGTMLDEIVRGETVNGRPLTVRRYNSVDEVDTCHILFIGRSQTEQLDTVVAALRDRNILTVGDFDGFTSHGGMIRFVTVGNKIRLRVNLAAAQHAKLMISSKLLRPAQIVAPGED
;
A
#
# COMPACT_ATOMS: atom_id res chain seq x y z
N MET A 1 30.10 -23.56 -54.88
CA MET A 1 28.71 -23.04 -54.74
C MET A 1 28.04 -23.28 -53.38
N ALA A 2 28.38 -24.32 -52.62
CA ALA A 2 27.72 -24.65 -51.34
C ALA A 2 27.99 -23.65 -50.19
N ILE A 3 29.15 -23.01 -50.14
CA ILE A 3 29.55 -22.11 -49.04
C ILE A 3 28.79 -20.77 -49.05
N LEU A 4 28.39 -20.30 -50.23
CA LEU A 4 27.67 -19.03 -50.39
C LEU A 4 26.21 -19.13 -49.94
N THR A 5 25.60 -20.32 -50.08
CA THR A 5 24.20 -20.57 -49.65
C THR A 5 24.09 -20.74 -48.13
N LEU A 6 25.12 -21.26 -47.48
CA LEU A 6 25.15 -21.43 -46.03
C LEU A 6 25.27 -20.08 -45.29
N ARG A 7 26.12 -19.17 -45.80
CA ARG A 7 26.26 -17.80 -45.26
C ARG A 7 24.99 -16.96 -45.39
N ARG A 8 24.26 -17.10 -46.54
CA ARG A 8 22.97 -16.40 -46.71
C ARG A 8 21.88 -16.93 -45.79
N LYS A 9 21.80 -18.22 -45.53
CA LYS A 9 20.83 -18.80 -44.57
C LYS A 9 21.15 -18.38 -43.14
N ALA A 10 22.42 -18.33 -42.73
CA ALA A 10 22.81 -17.86 -41.41
C ALA A 10 22.49 -16.37 -41.18
N ALA A 11 22.66 -15.52 -42.22
CA ALA A 11 22.32 -14.10 -42.14
C ALA A 11 20.82 -13.85 -42.00
N ILE A 12 19.99 -14.66 -42.68
CA ILE A 12 18.51 -14.55 -42.59
C ILE A 12 18.01 -14.99 -41.18
N VAL A 13 18.57 -16.06 -40.63
CA VAL A 13 18.22 -16.52 -39.28
C VAL A 13 18.64 -15.51 -38.21
N ALA A 14 19.82 -14.89 -38.36
CA ALA A 14 20.27 -13.84 -37.45
C ALA A 14 19.39 -12.57 -37.54
N ALA A 15 18.92 -12.20 -38.73
CA ALA A 15 18.02 -11.07 -38.93
C ALA A 15 16.62 -11.33 -38.34
N LEU A 16 16.10 -12.57 -38.43
CA LEU A 16 14.81 -12.96 -37.84
C LEU A 16 14.87 -13.00 -36.29
N LEU A 17 16.00 -13.44 -35.74
CA LEU A 17 16.21 -13.40 -34.26
C LEU A 17 16.35 -11.97 -33.75
N ALA A 18 16.95 -11.06 -34.49
CA ALA A 18 17.05 -9.66 -34.12
C ALA A 18 15.68 -8.92 -34.14
N LEU A 19 14.77 -9.28 -35.08
CA LEU A 19 13.42 -8.72 -35.13
C LEU A 19 12.53 -9.20 -33.95
N ALA A 20 12.75 -10.40 -33.42
CA ALA A 20 11.99 -10.93 -32.30
C ALA A 20 12.33 -10.23 -30.96
N ALA A 21 13.52 -9.64 -30.84
CA ALA A 21 13.94 -8.94 -29.63
C ALA A 21 13.29 -7.54 -29.47
N PHE A 22 12.68 -6.97 -30.54
CA PHE A 22 12.07 -5.63 -30.48
C PHE A 22 10.59 -5.62 -30.05
N ASN A 23 9.97 -6.77 -29.82
CA ASN A 23 8.56 -6.87 -29.45
C ASN A 23 8.32 -7.24 -27.97
N ALA A 24 9.23 -6.87 -27.05
CA ALA A 24 8.88 -6.92 -25.65
C ALA A 24 7.80 -5.85 -25.38
N PRO A 25 6.59 -6.21 -24.92
CA PRO A 25 5.59 -5.22 -24.59
C PRO A 25 6.15 -4.31 -23.52
N ALA A 26 6.25 -3.01 -23.81
CA ALA A 26 6.58 -2.02 -22.80
C ALA A 26 5.52 -2.12 -21.71
N GLN A 27 5.91 -2.48 -20.48
CA GLN A 27 4.99 -2.50 -19.37
C GLN A 27 4.39 -1.10 -19.19
N ALA A 28 3.07 -1.02 -19.23
CA ALA A 28 2.37 0.23 -18.92
C ALA A 28 2.81 0.74 -17.53
N PRO A 29 2.97 2.05 -17.35
CA PRO A 29 3.33 2.60 -16.05
C PRO A 29 2.28 2.16 -15.01
N PRO A 30 2.71 1.90 -13.76
CA PRO A 30 1.80 1.44 -12.73
C PRO A 30 0.71 2.48 -12.48
N THR A 31 -0.53 2.01 -12.27
CA THR A 31 -1.64 2.87 -11.90
C THR A 31 -1.43 3.47 -10.50
N GLU A 32 -2.11 4.55 -10.20
CA GLU A 32 -2.06 5.19 -8.88
C GLU A 32 -2.32 4.20 -7.74
N TYR A 33 -3.35 3.36 -7.86
CA TYR A 33 -3.69 2.38 -6.83
C TYR A 33 -2.73 1.20 -6.74
N GLN A 34 -2.03 0.86 -7.84
CA GLN A 34 -0.92 -0.09 -7.77
C GLN A 34 0.21 0.44 -6.89
N VAL A 35 0.55 1.73 -7.03
CA VAL A 35 1.57 2.36 -6.18
C VAL A 35 1.10 2.45 -4.72
N LYS A 36 -0.15 2.85 -4.48
CA LYS A 36 -0.72 2.91 -3.13
C LYS A 36 -0.76 1.54 -2.44
N ALA A 37 -1.09 0.46 -3.17
CA ALA A 37 -1.07 -0.90 -2.63
C ALA A 37 0.34 -1.34 -2.19
N VAL A 38 1.38 -1.00 -2.98
CA VAL A 38 2.78 -1.22 -2.57
C VAL A 38 3.14 -0.40 -1.33
N PHE A 39 2.63 0.84 -1.18
CA PHE A 39 2.82 1.61 0.04
C PHE A 39 2.16 0.96 1.25
N LEU A 40 0.93 0.43 1.13
CA LEU A 40 0.27 -0.29 2.23
C LEU A 40 1.09 -1.50 2.68
N PHE A 41 1.64 -2.27 1.73
CA PHE A 41 2.58 -3.35 2.04
C PHE A 41 3.84 -2.81 2.74
N ASN A 42 4.45 -1.75 2.23
CA ASN A 42 5.65 -1.16 2.83
C ASN A 42 5.39 -0.62 4.26
N PHE A 43 4.20 -0.13 4.55
CA PHE A 43 3.87 0.32 5.91
C PHE A 43 3.99 -0.83 6.92
N SER A 44 3.67 -2.06 6.53
CA SER A 44 3.87 -3.24 7.39
C SER A 44 5.34 -3.46 7.79
N GLN A 45 6.29 -2.98 6.98
CA GLN A 45 7.74 -3.13 7.23
C GLN A 45 8.35 -1.92 7.96
N PHE A 46 7.68 -0.75 7.93
CA PHE A 46 8.23 0.51 8.45
C PHE A 46 7.44 1.09 9.62
N VAL A 47 6.44 0.38 10.10
CA VAL A 47 5.70 0.71 11.32
C VAL A 47 5.85 -0.43 12.30
N ASP A 48 6.13 -0.11 13.56
CA ASP A 48 6.17 -1.07 14.63
C ASP A 48 4.89 -0.96 15.47
N TRP A 49 4.26 -2.10 15.72
CA TRP A 49 3.09 -2.26 16.57
C TRP A 49 3.50 -2.77 17.95
N PRO A 50 2.83 -2.35 19.02
CA PRO A 50 3.04 -2.94 20.33
C PRO A 50 2.62 -4.43 20.31
N ALA A 51 3.24 -5.26 21.17
CA ALA A 51 2.91 -6.68 21.26
C ALA A 51 1.41 -6.94 21.48
N ALA A 52 0.74 -6.05 22.22
CA ALA A 52 -0.70 -6.13 22.48
C ALA A 52 -1.60 -5.97 21.24
N ALA A 53 -1.06 -5.53 20.10
CA ALA A 53 -1.78 -5.49 18.81
C ALA A 53 -2.03 -6.88 18.23
N PHE A 54 -1.32 -7.90 18.71
CA PHE A 54 -1.38 -9.27 18.21
C PHE A 54 -1.90 -10.21 19.29
N VAL A 55 -2.66 -11.22 18.85
CA VAL A 55 -3.16 -12.27 19.75
C VAL A 55 -2.02 -13.17 20.25
N ASP A 56 -1.08 -13.50 19.36
CA ASP A 56 0.10 -14.31 19.64
C ASP A 56 1.25 -13.99 18.67
N ASP A 57 2.39 -14.69 18.82
CA ASP A 57 3.59 -14.46 18.00
C ASP A 57 3.45 -14.92 16.55
N ARG A 58 2.42 -15.68 16.20
CA ARG A 58 2.17 -16.22 14.85
C ARG A 58 0.96 -15.60 14.16
N SER A 59 0.19 -14.80 14.90
CA SER A 59 -0.99 -14.10 14.33
C SER A 59 -0.58 -13.26 13.13
N PRO A 60 -1.40 -13.25 12.05
CA PRO A 60 -1.09 -12.49 10.84
C PRO A 60 -1.09 -10.98 11.10
N LEU A 61 -0.31 -10.26 10.31
CA LEU A 61 -0.48 -8.81 10.17
C LEU A 61 -1.57 -8.57 9.12
N VAL A 62 -2.65 -7.92 9.52
CA VAL A 62 -3.85 -7.72 8.70
C VAL A 62 -3.86 -6.32 8.09
N ILE A 63 -3.98 -6.25 6.77
CA ILE A 63 -4.26 -5.02 6.03
C ILE A 63 -5.75 -5.02 5.71
N GLY A 64 -6.48 -4.05 6.26
CA GLY A 64 -7.92 -3.88 6.05
C GLY A 64 -8.21 -2.82 4.98
N VAL A 65 -9.35 -2.98 4.30
CA VAL A 65 -9.95 -1.96 3.45
C VAL A 65 -11.38 -1.74 3.96
N LEU A 66 -11.71 -0.50 4.33
CA LEU A 66 -13.03 -0.12 4.82
C LEU A 66 -13.77 0.69 3.74
N GLY A 67 -14.97 0.26 3.40
CA GLY A 67 -15.78 0.83 2.34
C GLY A 67 -15.37 0.36 0.94
N ASP A 68 -15.46 1.25 -0.05
CA ASP A 68 -15.10 0.91 -1.43
C ASP A 68 -13.64 0.51 -1.56
N ASP A 69 -13.40 -0.65 -2.18
CA ASP A 69 -12.05 -1.18 -2.42
C ASP A 69 -11.53 -0.79 -3.81
N PRO A 70 -10.59 0.18 -3.90
CA PRO A 70 -10.00 0.57 -5.17
C PRO A 70 -8.86 -0.36 -5.62
N PHE A 71 -8.45 -1.31 -4.78
CA PHE A 71 -7.33 -2.21 -5.05
C PHE A 71 -7.75 -3.54 -5.69
N GLY A 72 -8.97 -4.00 -5.41
CA GLY A 72 -9.45 -5.31 -5.85
C GLY A 72 -8.49 -6.44 -5.44
N THR A 73 -8.24 -7.39 -6.35
CA THR A 73 -7.34 -8.53 -6.11
C THR A 73 -5.86 -8.17 -6.05
N MET A 74 -5.49 -6.99 -6.53
CA MET A 74 -4.08 -6.56 -6.60
C MET A 74 -3.41 -6.50 -5.23
N LEU A 75 -4.12 -6.00 -4.20
CA LEU A 75 -3.58 -5.94 -2.84
C LEU A 75 -3.34 -7.35 -2.28
N ASP A 76 -4.24 -8.30 -2.58
CA ASP A 76 -4.08 -9.71 -2.20
C ASP A 76 -2.88 -10.35 -2.91
N GLU A 77 -2.64 -10.00 -4.17
CA GLU A 77 -1.50 -10.50 -4.94
C GLU A 77 -0.16 -9.99 -4.39
N ILE A 78 -0.10 -8.73 -3.99
CA ILE A 78 1.10 -8.11 -3.40
C ILE A 78 1.47 -8.78 -2.08
N VAL A 79 0.49 -9.12 -1.23
CA VAL A 79 0.77 -9.69 0.10
C VAL A 79 0.86 -11.22 0.11
N ARG A 80 0.52 -11.87 -0.99
CA ARG A 80 0.46 -13.34 -1.08
C ARG A 80 1.81 -13.99 -0.82
N GLY A 81 1.90 -14.75 0.28
CA GLY A 81 3.12 -15.46 0.67
C GLY A 81 4.16 -14.58 1.35
N GLU A 82 3.88 -13.28 1.49
CA GLU A 82 4.76 -12.35 2.18
C GLU A 82 4.67 -12.49 3.70
N THR A 83 5.79 -12.23 4.36
CA THR A 83 5.89 -12.24 5.82
C THR A 83 6.65 -11.01 6.31
N VAL A 84 6.23 -10.46 7.45
CA VAL A 84 6.93 -9.36 8.12
C VAL A 84 7.15 -9.75 9.59
N ASN A 85 8.40 -9.74 10.03
CA ASN A 85 8.80 -10.16 11.37
C ASN A 85 8.29 -11.59 11.73
N GLY A 86 8.27 -12.50 10.73
CA GLY A 86 7.78 -13.87 10.89
C GLY A 86 6.26 -14.02 10.87
N ARG A 87 5.50 -12.95 10.69
CA ARG A 87 4.03 -12.96 10.61
C ARG A 87 3.58 -12.95 9.15
N PRO A 88 2.67 -13.84 8.74
CA PRO A 88 2.09 -13.78 7.40
C PRO A 88 1.22 -12.52 7.25
N LEU A 89 1.17 -11.96 6.03
CA LEU A 89 0.28 -10.86 5.70
C LEU A 89 -1.04 -11.40 5.14
N THR A 90 -2.14 -10.75 5.53
CA THR A 90 -3.48 -11.06 5.00
C THR A 90 -4.25 -9.77 4.71
N VAL A 91 -5.19 -9.83 3.75
CA VAL A 91 -6.09 -8.71 3.43
C VAL A 91 -7.50 -9.04 3.92
N ARG A 92 -8.18 -8.06 4.51
CA ARG A 92 -9.59 -8.12 4.88
C ARG A 92 -10.34 -6.90 4.36
N ARG A 93 -11.61 -7.08 4.07
CA ARG A 93 -12.51 -6.02 3.59
C ARG A 93 -13.67 -5.90 4.56
N TYR A 94 -14.02 -4.65 4.89
CA TYR A 94 -15.04 -4.32 5.87
C TYR A 94 -16.03 -3.33 5.25
N ASN A 95 -17.32 -3.54 5.48
CA ASN A 95 -18.36 -2.63 5.01
C ASN A 95 -18.63 -1.51 6.03
N SER A 96 -18.39 -1.79 7.32
CA SER A 96 -18.56 -0.83 8.40
C SER A 96 -17.42 -0.91 9.42
N VAL A 97 -17.21 0.15 10.20
CA VAL A 97 -16.17 0.18 11.24
C VAL A 97 -16.43 -0.84 12.35
N ASP A 98 -17.68 -1.20 12.60
CA ASP A 98 -18.07 -2.18 13.61
C ASP A 98 -17.62 -3.60 13.26
N GLU A 99 -17.40 -3.88 11.97
CA GLU A 99 -16.87 -5.17 11.50
C GLU A 99 -15.35 -5.28 11.68
N VAL A 100 -14.66 -4.17 11.95
CA VAL A 100 -13.20 -4.16 12.11
C VAL A 100 -12.83 -4.80 13.44
N ASP A 101 -12.59 -6.11 13.42
CA ASP A 101 -12.16 -6.91 14.57
C ASP A 101 -10.63 -6.87 14.76
N THR A 102 -9.91 -7.61 13.93
CA THR A 102 -8.45 -7.68 13.90
C THR A 102 -7.93 -6.98 12.65
N CYS A 103 -7.26 -5.85 12.85
CA CYS A 103 -6.67 -5.06 11.78
C CYS A 103 -5.43 -4.32 12.30
N HIS A 104 -4.41 -4.14 11.48
CA HIS A 104 -3.17 -3.45 11.83
C HIS A 104 -2.96 -2.21 10.94
N ILE A 105 -3.27 -2.32 9.65
CA ILE A 105 -3.29 -1.21 8.70
C ILE A 105 -4.69 -1.16 8.12
N LEU A 106 -5.39 -0.03 8.21
CA LEU A 106 -6.73 0.14 7.67
C LEU A 106 -6.73 1.27 6.63
N PHE A 107 -6.91 0.89 5.37
CA PHE A 107 -7.22 1.86 4.33
C PHE A 107 -8.71 2.20 4.42
N ILE A 108 -9.01 3.47 4.55
CA ILE A 108 -10.37 4.01 4.62
C ILE A 108 -10.69 4.62 3.26
N GLY A 109 -11.63 3.98 2.54
CA GLY A 109 -12.05 4.37 1.20
C GLY A 109 -12.83 5.68 1.20
N ARG A 110 -12.92 6.32 0.03
CA ARG A 110 -13.61 7.61 -0.17
C ARG A 110 -15.10 7.56 0.16
N SER A 111 -15.72 6.38 0.07
CA SER A 111 -17.11 6.17 0.49
C SER A 111 -17.36 6.43 1.98
N GLN A 112 -16.30 6.49 2.79
CA GLN A 112 -16.36 6.77 4.22
C GLN A 112 -16.11 8.23 4.58
N THR A 113 -15.99 9.14 3.61
CA THR A 113 -15.64 10.56 3.85
C THR A 113 -16.63 11.24 4.81
N GLU A 114 -17.94 11.04 4.63
CA GLU A 114 -18.98 11.63 5.47
C GLU A 114 -19.00 11.04 6.89
N GLN A 115 -18.48 9.84 7.07
CA GLN A 115 -18.45 9.12 8.35
C GLN A 115 -17.06 9.14 9.01
N LEU A 116 -16.10 9.87 8.45
CA LEU A 116 -14.69 9.83 8.87
C LEU A 116 -14.53 10.09 10.37
N ASP A 117 -15.19 11.10 10.92
CA ASP A 117 -15.10 11.43 12.35
C ASP A 117 -15.57 10.27 13.23
N THR A 118 -16.66 9.60 12.84
CA THR A 118 -17.18 8.42 13.55
C THR A 118 -16.21 7.25 13.46
N VAL A 119 -15.67 7.00 12.26
CA VAL A 119 -14.69 5.93 12.02
C VAL A 119 -13.43 6.17 12.83
N VAL A 120 -12.86 7.38 12.77
CA VAL A 120 -11.63 7.72 13.52
C VAL A 120 -11.87 7.65 15.03
N ALA A 121 -13.02 8.11 15.52
CA ALA A 121 -13.38 8.01 16.94
C ALA A 121 -13.46 6.55 17.43
N ALA A 122 -14.06 5.66 16.64
CA ALA A 122 -14.17 4.23 16.95
C ALA A 122 -12.81 3.50 16.94
N LEU A 123 -11.81 4.04 16.23
CA LEU A 123 -10.48 3.45 16.09
C LEU A 123 -9.41 4.09 17.00
N ARG A 124 -9.73 5.20 17.67
CA ARG A 124 -8.78 6.07 18.38
C ARG A 124 -7.83 5.35 19.32
N ASP A 125 -8.38 4.43 20.12
CA ASP A 125 -7.63 3.71 21.16
C ASP A 125 -7.16 2.32 20.70
N ARG A 126 -7.25 2.04 19.42
CA ARG A 126 -6.82 0.80 18.80
C ARG A 126 -5.45 0.98 18.14
N ASN A 127 -4.61 -0.06 18.18
CA ASN A 127 -3.30 -0.06 17.55
C ASN A 127 -3.40 -0.29 16.03
N ILE A 128 -4.19 0.54 15.32
CA ILE A 128 -4.46 0.43 13.88
C ILE A 128 -3.91 1.68 13.19
N LEU A 129 -3.02 1.47 12.20
CA LEU A 129 -2.56 2.53 11.32
C LEU A 129 -3.67 2.86 10.33
N THR A 130 -4.28 4.04 10.44
CA THR A 130 -5.30 4.51 9.49
C THR A 130 -4.67 5.22 8.31
N VAL A 131 -5.12 4.88 7.09
CA VAL A 131 -4.61 5.40 5.83
C VAL A 131 -5.78 5.80 4.94
N GLY A 132 -5.70 6.95 4.30
CA GLY A 132 -6.72 7.42 3.34
C GLY A 132 -6.11 8.17 2.16
N ASP A 133 -6.94 8.56 1.19
CA ASP A 133 -6.48 9.28 0.00
C ASP A 133 -7.40 10.44 -0.43
N PHE A 134 -8.16 10.99 0.51
CA PHE A 134 -9.06 12.10 0.29
C PHE A 134 -8.76 13.30 1.20
N ASP A 135 -9.23 14.47 0.78
CA ASP A 135 -8.99 15.73 1.49
C ASP A 135 -9.61 15.71 2.89
N GLY A 136 -8.95 16.34 3.84
CA GLY A 136 -9.39 16.40 5.23
C GLY A 136 -9.03 15.17 6.06
N PHE A 137 -8.42 14.11 5.48
CA PHE A 137 -8.18 12.86 6.19
C PHE A 137 -7.33 13.06 7.45
N THR A 138 -6.20 13.76 7.34
CA THR A 138 -5.30 13.99 8.49
C THR A 138 -5.84 15.04 9.46
N SER A 139 -6.56 16.06 8.99
CA SER A 139 -7.18 17.06 9.85
C SER A 139 -8.31 16.51 10.73
N HIS A 140 -8.99 15.47 10.29
CA HIS A 140 -10.00 14.75 11.07
C HIS A 140 -9.42 13.58 11.91
N GLY A 141 -8.09 13.52 12.06
CA GLY A 141 -7.43 12.56 12.94
C GLY A 141 -6.94 11.27 12.27
N GLY A 142 -7.09 11.12 10.96
CA GLY A 142 -6.42 10.05 10.21
C GLY A 142 -4.89 10.17 10.29
N MET A 143 -4.18 9.05 10.20
CA MET A 143 -2.73 9.03 10.46
C MET A 143 -1.89 9.28 9.21
N ILE A 144 -2.18 8.62 8.09
CA ILE A 144 -1.42 8.77 6.84
C ILE A 144 -2.38 9.08 5.70
N ARG A 145 -2.13 10.20 5.00
CA ARG A 145 -2.85 10.53 3.78
C ARG A 145 -1.95 10.38 2.56
N PHE A 146 -2.43 9.69 1.54
CA PHE A 146 -1.86 9.72 0.20
C PHE A 146 -2.27 11.00 -0.53
N VAL A 147 -1.31 11.72 -1.06
CA VAL A 147 -1.53 12.91 -1.89
C VAL A 147 -0.83 12.71 -3.23
N THR A 148 -1.58 12.86 -4.33
CA THR A 148 -1.01 12.77 -5.68
C THR A 148 -0.60 14.15 -6.15
N VAL A 149 0.71 14.33 -6.38
CA VAL A 149 1.29 15.58 -6.90
C VAL A 149 2.11 15.25 -8.14
N GLY A 150 1.65 15.70 -9.30
CA GLY A 150 2.39 15.50 -10.57
C GLY A 150 2.77 14.04 -10.81
N ASN A 151 1.82 13.11 -10.83
CA ASN A 151 2.01 11.66 -11.01
C ASN A 151 2.90 10.98 -9.94
N LYS A 152 3.12 11.62 -8.79
CA LYS A 152 3.87 11.03 -7.68
C LYS A 152 3.01 10.98 -6.44
N ILE A 153 3.02 9.84 -5.75
CA ILE A 153 2.40 9.70 -4.44
C ILE A 153 3.32 10.33 -3.40
N ARG A 154 2.76 11.22 -2.60
CA ARG A 154 3.35 11.82 -1.42
C ARG A 154 2.57 11.41 -0.19
N LEU A 155 3.20 11.45 0.96
CA LEU A 155 2.57 11.12 2.23
C LEU A 155 2.45 12.38 3.08
N ARG A 156 1.26 12.62 3.64
CA ARG A 156 1.06 13.49 4.80
C ARG A 156 0.84 12.60 6.01
N VAL A 157 1.53 12.92 7.10
CA VAL A 157 1.56 12.06 8.29
C VAL A 157 1.20 12.89 9.53
N ASN A 158 0.09 12.56 10.15
CA ASN A 158 -0.28 13.02 11.49
C ASN A 158 0.42 12.10 12.50
N LEU A 159 1.66 12.47 12.85
CA LEU A 159 2.49 11.68 13.75
C LEU A 159 1.90 11.60 15.17
N ALA A 160 1.22 12.65 15.61
CA ALA A 160 0.59 12.68 16.94
C ALA A 160 -0.52 11.61 17.05
N ALA A 161 -1.34 11.43 16.01
CA ALA A 161 -2.36 10.39 15.98
C ALA A 161 -1.74 8.99 16.01
N ALA A 162 -0.66 8.75 15.25
CA ALA A 162 0.04 7.46 15.26
C ALA A 162 0.67 7.15 16.64
N GLN A 163 1.29 8.14 17.29
CA GLN A 163 1.85 8.00 18.64
C GLN A 163 0.77 7.74 19.69
N HIS A 164 -0.40 8.38 19.58
CA HIS A 164 -1.54 8.11 20.47
C HIS A 164 -1.97 6.64 20.38
N ALA A 165 -2.02 6.09 19.16
CA ALA A 165 -2.30 4.67 18.92
C ALA A 165 -1.11 3.74 19.25
N LYS A 166 -0.04 4.25 19.89
CA LYS A 166 1.18 3.52 20.27
C LYS A 166 1.91 2.88 19.09
N LEU A 167 1.81 3.50 17.90
CA LEU A 167 2.52 3.08 16.71
C LEU A 167 3.83 3.86 16.57
N MET A 168 4.91 3.16 16.22
CA MET A 168 6.20 3.78 15.95
C MET A 168 6.48 3.75 14.45
N ILE A 169 6.46 4.92 13.81
CA ILE A 169 6.74 5.06 12.39
C ILE A 169 8.24 5.28 12.18
N SER A 170 8.85 4.43 11.37
CA SER A 170 10.28 4.51 11.06
C SER A 170 10.66 5.83 10.40
N SER A 171 11.81 6.37 10.77
CA SER A 171 12.39 7.56 10.11
C SER A 171 12.59 7.38 8.61
N LYS A 172 12.74 6.15 8.12
CA LYS A 172 12.82 5.85 6.68
C LYS A 172 11.53 6.22 5.95
N LEU A 173 10.36 6.01 6.60
CA LEU A 173 9.06 6.40 6.07
C LEU A 173 8.80 7.90 6.25
N LEU A 174 9.20 8.49 7.38
CA LEU A 174 8.95 9.89 7.69
C LEU A 174 9.83 10.85 6.86
N ARG A 175 11.05 10.45 6.49
CA ARG A 175 11.99 11.32 5.77
C ARG A 175 11.43 11.92 4.46
N PRO A 176 10.75 11.15 3.57
CA PRO A 176 10.13 11.70 2.36
C PRO A 176 8.72 12.24 2.59
N ALA A 177 8.15 12.13 3.80
CA ALA A 177 6.79 12.52 4.13
C ALA A 177 6.71 13.98 4.62
N GLN A 178 5.56 14.61 4.44
CA GLN A 178 5.20 15.85 5.09
C GLN A 178 4.54 15.52 6.43
N ILE A 179 5.16 15.92 7.54
CA ILE A 179 4.54 15.80 8.86
C ILE A 179 3.59 16.98 9.03
N VAL A 180 2.35 16.71 9.41
CA VAL A 180 1.31 17.72 9.64
C VAL A 180 0.95 17.77 11.13
N ALA A 181 0.57 18.95 11.60
CA ALA A 181 0.07 19.12 12.96
C ALA A 181 -1.38 18.56 13.10
N PRO A 182 -1.84 18.24 14.31
CA PRO A 182 -3.24 17.87 14.53
C PRO A 182 -4.18 18.99 14.03
N GLY A 183 -5.20 18.60 13.25
CA GLY A 183 -6.14 19.53 12.61
C GLY A 183 -5.67 20.12 11.28
N GLU A 184 -4.45 19.80 10.83
CA GLU A 184 -3.95 20.15 9.49
C GLU A 184 -4.08 18.96 8.51
N ASP A 185 -4.12 19.34 7.21
CA ASP A 185 -4.22 18.35 6.13
C ASP A 185 -3.28 18.69 4.98
#